data_3189be0cb329ba0411de62508661fecf
#
_entry.id   3189be0cb329ba0411de62508661fecf
#
_cell.length_a   1.000
_cell.length_b   1.000
_cell.length_c   1.000
_cell.angle_alpha   90.00
_cell.angle_beta   90.00
_cell.angle_gamma   90.00
#
_symmetry.space_group_name_H-M   'P 1'
#
loop_
_entity.id
_entity.type
_entity.pdbx_description
1 polymer ?
#
loop_
_entity_poly.entity_id
_entity_poly.type
_entity_poly.pdbx_seq_one_letter_code
_entity_poly.pdbx_strand_id
1 'polypeptide(L)'
;MEQEENILGKEKIGKLIRKFSIPCIISMLVNSLYNIVDQIFIGQGVGYLGNGATNVVFPLVMIGLAFSLMFGDGASAYLSLKLGEKKKKEAETGIGNGIMLSTIVSILFCAITLIFLPQFLKIFGCTENLKSYAMAYGSIIAIGFPFSMIGTTLNSIIRADGSPKYSMFSMVSGAILNTILDPIFIFVFHKGVEGAAIATVISQILTFILNVAYVKKFKSIKLTKESLKLKVNVCKKIVMLGISSFITQMSIVCVMTAENNLLGKYGADSKYGAEIPITVLGIVMKINQILNSIIIGIAAGSQPILGYNYGAKKYDRVKKTLKIVLGSSVVISAIAFILFQTIPDKLILIFGSGDENYMEFACLAFRTYLLLCIFNGVQIPSGIFFQAIGKSTKSAILSLSRQIVILIPSMIILSHIYGIMGVLSAGPVADGLAFILAVVLLLKETRSLKEGDSTEEKISNIKTIEEKNTSTPVIITIAREYGSGGRYIGKLVAEKLGIKLYDKNIIENMAEDTGLAEEYIEENEQKRKCSRCI
;
A
#
# COMPACT_ATOMS: atom_id res chain seq x y z
N MET A 1 19.81 28.99 -9.04
CA MET A 1 20.12 28.01 -7.97
C MET A 1 19.61 26.66 -8.43
N GLU A 2 20.47 25.79 -8.91
CA GLU A 2 20.14 24.39 -9.19
C GLU A 2 19.64 23.75 -7.91
N GLN A 3 18.37 23.36 -7.89
CA GLN A 3 17.82 22.59 -6.78
C GLN A 3 18.57 21.25 -6.76
N GLU A 4 19.35 20.99 -5.70
CA GLU A 4 19.97 19.68 -5.49
C GLU A 4 18.94 18.57 -5.70
N GLU A 5 19.19 17.75 -6.71
CA GLU A 5 18.30 16.65 -7.07
C GLU A 5 18.23 15.65 -5.91
N ASN A 6 17.02 15.30 -5.48
CA ASN A 6 16.78 14.41 -4.35
C ASN A 6 17.54 13.08 -4.54
N ILE A 7 18.09 12.55 -3.47
CA ILE A 7 18.83 11.28 -3.41
C ILE A 7 18.08 10.11 -4.08
N LEU A 8 16.74 10.13 -4.04
CA LEU A 8 15.86 9.13 -4.67
C LEU A 8 16.00 9.07 -6.19
N GLY A 9 16.39 10.20 -6.82
CA GLY A 9 16.58 10.30 -8.27
C GLY A 9 18.01 10.04 -8.75
N LYS A 10 19.03 10.05 -7.86
CA LYS A 10 20.47 9.97 -8.22
C LYS A 10 21.12 8.64 -7.80
N GLU A 11 20.89 8.18 -6.58
CA GLU A 11 21.61 7.05 -6.00
C GLU A 11 21.29 5.72 -6.70
N LYS A 12 22.21 4.74 -6.64
CA LYS A 12 22.02 3.39 -7.20
C LYS A 12 20.80 2.73 -6.57
N ILE A 13 19.88 2.18 -7.37
CA ILE A 13 18.57 1.63 -6.94
C ILE A 13 18.75 0.53 -5.89
N GLY A 14 19.68 -0.40 -6.07
CA GLY A 14 19.90 -1.47 -5.09
C GLY A 14 20.35 -0.95 -3.72
N LYS A 15 21.09 0.18 -3.66
CA LYS A 15 21.49 0.82 -2.41
C LYS A 15 20.29 1.52 -1.75
N LEU A 16 19.44 2.18 -2.56
CA LEU A 16 18.21 2.81 -2.10
C LEU A 16 17.23 1.77 -1.52
N ILE A 17 16.97 0.67 -2.24
CA ILE A 17 16.08 -0.37 -1.77
C ILE A 17 16.58 -0.92 -0.43
N ARG A 18 17.85 -1.27 -0.29
CA ARG A 18 18.39 -1.73 1.01
C ARG A 18 18.23 -0.69 2.12
N LYS A 19 18.51 0.58 1.82
CA LYS A 19 18.41 1.69 2.79
C LYS A 19 16.98 1.91 3.30
N PHE A 20 15.98 1.70 2.46
CA PHE A 20 14.58 1.94 2.79
C PHE A 20 13.84 0.66 3.22
N SER A 21 14.06 -0.47 2.54
CA SER A 21 13.31 -1.69 2.81
C SER A 21 13.77 -2.41 4.07
N ILE A 22 15.08 -2.45 4.38
CA ILE A 22 15.56 -3.14 5.60
C ILE A 22 14.94 -2.55 6.87
N PRO A 23 14.97 -1.23 7.12
CA PRO A 23 14.30 -0.66 8.27
C PRO A 23 12.78 -0.91 8.27
N CYS A 24 12.15 -0.92 7.10
CA CYS A 24 10.73 -1.18 6.98
C CYS A 24 10.38 -2.64 7.33
N ILE A 25 11.17 -3.61 6.86
CA ILE A 25 11.02 -5.02 7.20
C ILE A 25 11.15 -5.21 8.72
N ILE A 26 12.19 -4.65 9.34
CA ILE A 26 12.39 -4.74 10.79
C ILE A 26 11.18 -4.18 11.54
N SER A 27 10.68 -3.00 11.13
CA SER A 27 9.49 -2.40 11.75
C SER A 27 8.27 -3.30 11.66
N MET A 28 8.01 -3.88 10.47
CA MET A 28 6.84 -4.75 10.25
C MET A 28 6.95 -6.08 11.01
N LEU A 29 8.15 -6.68 11.04
CA LEU A 29 8.41 -7.89 11.81
C LEU A 29 8.24 -7.66 13.31
N VAL A 30 8.85 -6.61 13.85
CA VAL A 30 8.73 -6.26 15.27
C VAL A 30 7.27 -6.00 15.64
N ASN A 31 6.53 -5.30 14.77
CA ASN A 31 5.10 -5.06 14.96
C ASN A 31 4.27 -6.37 14.99
N SER A 32 4.60 -7.33 14.12
CA SER A 32 3.90 -8.62 14.11
C SER A 32 4.26 -9.48 15.35
N LEU A 33 5.53 -9.45 15.76
CA LEU A 33 6.00 -10.23 16.91
C LEU A 33 5.45 -9.70 18.24
N TYR A 34 5.44 -8.37 18.43
CA TYR A 34 4.94 -7.83 19.70
C TYR A 34 3.44 -8.12 19.88
N ASN A 35 2.64 -8.09 18.81
CA ASN A 35 1.22 -8.47 18.89
C ASN A 35 1.02 -9.93 19.37
N ILE A 36 1.92 -10.84 18.98
CA ILE A 36 1.89 -12.24 19.45
C ILE A 36 2.28 -12.32 20.93
N VAL A 37 3.32 -11.59 21.33
CA VAL A 37 3.81 -11.55 22.72
C VAL A 37 2.78 -10.97 23.67
N ASP A 38 2.13 -9.86 23.29
CA ASP A 38 1.04 -9.22 24.04
C ASP A 38 -0.11 -10.23 24.31
N GLN A 39 -0.55 -10.96 23.30
CA GLN A 39 -1.58 -11.99 23.45
C GLN A 39 -1.15 -13.14 24.38
N ILE A 40 0.15 -13.51 24.38
CA ILE A 40 0.68 -14.52 25.31
C ILE A 40 0.59 -14.02 26.75
N PHE A 41 1.01 -12.78 27.02
CA PHE A 41 0.95 -12.21 28.37
C PHE A 41 -0.49 -12.06 28.88
N ILE A 42 -1.42 -11.61 28.03
CA ILE A 42 -2.84 -11.55 28.38
C ILE A 42 -3.41 -12.95 28.67
N GLY A 43 -3.08 -13.93 27.84
CA GLY A 43 -3.51 -15.32 28.05
C GLY A 43 -3.00 -15.93 29.33
N GLN A 44 -1.75 -15.65 29.71
CA GLN A 44 -1.14 -16.14 30.95
C GLN A 44 -1.63 -15.40 32.20
N GLY A 45 -1.88 -14.07 32.08
CA GLY A 45 -2.22 -13.27 33.25
C GLY A 45 -3.72 -13.17 33.52
N VAL A 46 -4.57 -13.29 32.51
CA VAL A 46 -6.03 -13.12 32.62
C VAL A 46 -6.79 -14.38 32.20
N GLY A 47 -6.12 -15.26 31.47
CA GLY A 47 -6.73 -16.48 30.94
C GLY A 47 -7.51 -16.24 29.64
N TYR A 48 -8.36 -17.22 29.27
CA TYR A 48 -9.10 -17.24 28.02
C TYR A 48 -10.10 -16.07 27.87
N LEU A 49 -10.66 -15.56 28.97
CA LEU A 49 -11.59 -14.42 28.95
C LEU A 49 -10.85 -13.13 28.53
N GLY A 50 -9.59 -12.95 28.93
CA GLY A 50 -8.78 -11.83 28.50
C GLY A 50 -8.54 -11.84 26.99
N ASN A 51 -8.11 -12.98 26.46
CA ASN A 51 -7.94 -13.15 25.01
C ASN A 51 -9.25 -13.01 24.24
N GLY A 52 -10.36 -13.50 24.80
CA GLY A 52 -11.69 -13.30 24.22
C GLY A 52 -12.08 -11.81 24.12
N ALA A 53 -11.80 -11.04 25.17
CA ALA A 53 -12.08 -9.61 25.18
C ALA A 53 -11.27 -8.85 24.14
N THR A 54 -9.96 -9.13 24.00
CA THR A 54 -9.11 -8.50 22.99
C THR A 54 -9.58 -8.85 21.58
N ASN A 55 -10.00 -10.09 21.32
CA ASN A 55 -10.51 -10.53 20.02
C ASN A 55 -11.80 -9.81 19.62
N VAL A 56 -12.70 -9.54 20.57
CA VAL A 56 -13.95 -8.79 20.30
C VAL A 56 -13.67 -7.31 20.01
N VAL A 57 -12.64 -6.72 20.61
CA VAL A 57 -12.21 -5.32 20.34
C VAL A 57 -11.36 -5.20 19.08
N PHE A 58 -10.72 -6.27 18.62
CA PHE A 58 -9.81 -6.30 17.49
C PHE A 58 -10.36 -5.66 16.20
N PRO A 59 -11.63 -5.87 15.78
CA PRO A 59 -12.19 -5.20 14.61
C PRO A 59 -12.14 -3.67 14.71
N LEU A 60 -12.37 -3.08 15.88
CA LEU A 60 -12.26 -1.63 16.09
C LEU A 60 -10.83 -1.13 15.86
N VAL A 61 -9.84 -1.88 16.37
CA VAL A 61 -8.42 -1.57 16.16
C VAL A 61 -8.07 -1.64 14.68
N MET A 62 -8.59 -2.63 13.94
CA MET A 62 -8.38 -2.76 12.50
C MET A 62 -9.02 -1.63 11.69
N ILE A 63 -10.21 -1.15 12.08
CA ILE A 63 -10.85 0.02 11.45
C ILE A 63 -9.99 1.27 11.68
N GLY A 64 -9.51 1.51 12.90
CA GLY A 64 -8.57 2.60 13.19
C GLY A 64 -7.28 2.53 12.36
N LEU A 65 -6.71 1.33 12.24
CA LEU A 65 -5.54 1.09 11.39
C LEU A 65 -5.84 1.34 9.91
N ALA A 66 -7.01 0.94 9.42
CA ALA A 66 -7.43 1.17 8.04
C ALA A 66 -7.46 2.67 7.69
N PHE A 67 -8.05 3.51 8.56
CA PHE A 67 -8.02 4.96 8.39
C PHE A 67 -6.61 5.54 8.46
N SER A 68 -5.79 5.06 9.39
CA SER A 68 -4.40 5.52 9.56
C SER A 68 -3.58 5.27 8.30
N LEU A 69 -3.68 4.08 7.73
CA LEU A 69 -2.98 3.71 6.50
C LEU A 69 -3.57 4.43 5.28
N MET A 70 -4.88 4.67 5.23
CA MET A 70 -5.48 5.47 4.17
C MET A 70 -4.86 6.87 4.10
N PHE A 71 -4.75 7.56 5.23
CA PHE A 71 -4.17 8.90 5.24
C PHE A 71 -2.64 8.86 5.15
N GLY A 72 -1.97 7.92 5.81
CA GLY A 72 -0.52 7.79 5.85
C GLY A 72 0.07 7.40 4.50
N ASP A 73 -0.39 6.33 3.91
CA ASP A 73 0.11 5.84 2.61
C ASP A 73 -0.35 6.77 1.48
N GLY A 74 -1.57 7.32 1.57
CA GLY A 74 -2.08 8.30 0.60
C GLY A 74 -1.24 9.58 0.58
N ALA A 75 -0.93 10.14 1.75
CA ALA A 75 -0.07 11.33 1.88
C ALA A 75 1.38 11.03 1.45
N SER A 76 1.90 9.84 1.77
CA SER A 76 3.24 9.39 1.37
C SER A 76 3.39 9.25 -0.14
N ALA A 77 2.38 8.65 -0.80
CA ALA A 77 2.35 8.54 -2.25
C ALA A 77 2.24 9.93 -2.90
N TYR A 78 1.37 10.80 -2.38
CA TYR A 78 1.22 12.17 -2.86
C TYR A 78 2.51 12.98 -2.72
N LEU A 79 3.19 12.91 -1.54
CA LEU A 79 4.47 13.54 -1.29
C LEU A 79 5.51 13.11 -2.34
N SER A 80 5.68 11.80 -2.50
CA SER A 80 6.71 11.23 -3.37
C SER A 80 6.51 11.63 -4.84
N LEU A 81 5.26 11.58 -5.33
CA LEU A 81 4.89 12.01 -6.68
C LEU A 81 5.16 13.52 -6.88
N LYS A 82 4.72 14.37 -5.93
CA LYS A 82 4.87 15.83 -6.06
C LYS A 82 6.33 16.28 -5.92
N LEU A 83 7.13 15.61 -5.12
CA LEU A 83 8.58 15.85 -5.08
C LEU A 83 9.25 15.45 -6.40
N GLY A 84 8.82 14.35 -7.03
CA GLY A 84 9.29 13.96 -8.36
C GLY A 84 8.93 14.98 -9.44
N GLU A 85 7.70 15.53 -9.39
CA GLU A 85 7.23 16.63 -10.26
C GLU A 85 7.89 17.99 -9.96
N LYS A 86 8.79 18.09 -8.96
CA LYS A 86 9.41 19.33 -8.46
C LYS A 86 8.41 20.36 -7.88
N LYS A 87 7.20 19.93 -7.50
CA LYS A 87 6.11 20.76 -6.94
C LYS A 87 6.12 20.76 -5.41
N LYS A 88 7.18 21.32 -4.82
CA LYS A 88 7.42 21.26 -3.37
C LYS A 88 6.27 21.84 -2.53
N LYS A 89 5.67 22.98 -2.92
CA LYS A 89 4.55 23.60 -2.20
C LYS A 89 3.30 22.70 -2.18
N GLU A 90 3.02 21.98 -3.27
CA GLU A 90 1.91 21.02 -3.31
C GLU A 90 2.21 19.83 -2.38
N ALA A 91 3.46 19.35 -2.36
CA ALA A 91 3.90 18.29 -1.46
C ALA A 91 3.72 18.69 0.02
N GLU A 92 4.12 19.91 0.40
CA GLU A 92 3.93 20.47 1.76
C GLU A 92 2.45 20.54 2.14
N THR A 93 1.59 21.02 1.24
CA THR A 93 0.14 21.06 1.46
C THR A 93 -0.43 19.64 1.61
N GLY A 94 0.05 18.68 0.80
CA GLY A 94 -0.39 17.29 0.89
C GLY A 94 -0.11 16.66 2.26
N ILE A 95 1.10 16.84 2.79
CA ILE A 95 1.45 16.32 4.10
C ILE A 95 0.65 16.98 5.21
N GLY A 96 0.53 18.32 5.19
CA GLY A 96 -0.27 19.05 6.18
C GLY A 96 -1.73 18.58 6.18
N ASN A 97 -2.34 18.39 5.00
CA ASN A 97 -3.72 17.90 4.89
C ASN A 97 -3.85 16.43 5.33
N GLY A 98 -2.86 15.56 5.05
CA GLY A 98 -2.85 14.17 5.52
C GLY A 98 -2.82 14.08 7.05
N ILE A 99 -1.99 14.88 7.71
CA ILE A 99 -1.92 14.96 9.17
C ILE A 99 -3.23 15.49 9.75
N MET A 100 -3.79 16.56 9.18
CA MET A 100 -5.05 17.15 9.66
C MET A 100 -6.23 16.19 9.50
N LEU A 101 -6.34 15.49 8.36
CA LEU A 101 -7.36 14.45 8.14
C LEU A 101 -7.25 13.34 9.17
N SER A 102 -6.04 12.82 9.39
CA SER A 102 -5.79 11.78 10.39
C SER A 102 -6.17 12.28 11.81
N THR A 103 -5.83 13.52 12.15
CA THR A 103 -6.16 14.11 13.45
C THR A 103 -7.68 14.23 13.65
N ILE A 104 -8.39 14.80 12.69
CA ILE A 104 -9.84 14.99 12.79
C ILE A 104 -10.56 13.63 12.86
N VAL A 105 -10.21 12.71 11.95
CA VAL A 105 -10.87 11.41 11.91
C VAL A 105 -10.54 10.57 13.14
N SER A 106 -9.33 10.64 13.67
CA SER A 106 -8.95 9.89 14.88
C SER A 106 -9.68 10.37 16.13
N ILE A 107 -9.85 11.68 16.30
CA ILE A 107 -10.63 12.26 17.42
C ILE A 107 -12.11 11.87 17.27
N LEU A 108 -12.66 12.00 16.07
CA LEU A 108 -14.03 11.61 15.79
C LEU A 108 -14.26 10.11 16.01
N PHE A 109 -13.35 9.28 15.55
CA PHE A 109 -13.40 7.83 15.74
C PHE A 109 -13.29 7.44 17.21
N CYS A 110 -12.42 8.09 17.99
CA CYS A 110 -12.34 7.91 19.43
C CYS A 110 -13.69 8.25 20.10
N ALA A 111 -14.27 9.42 19.81
CA ALA A 111 -15.53 9.85 20.39
C ALA A 111 -16.69 8.90 20.02
N ILE A 112 -16.82 8.50 18.74
CA ILE A 112 -17.83 7.55 18.29
C ILE A 112 -17.65 6.19 18.98
N THR A 113 -16.39 5.71 19.07
CA THR A 113 -16.12 4.43 19.71
C THR A 113 -16.49 4.46 21.18
N LEU A 114 -16.16 5.50 21.94
CA LEU A 114 -16.50 5.61 23.36
C LEU A 114 -18.02 5.68 23.60
N ILE A 115 -18.74 6.44 22.76
CA ILE A 115 -20.20 6.59 22.89
C ILE A 115 -20.93 5.27 22.55
N PHE A 116 -20.51 4.60 21.50
CA PHE A 116 -21.17 3.41 20.96
C PHE A 116 -20.44 2.09 21.28
N LEU A 117 -19.49 2.09 22.22
CA LEU A 117 -18.71 0.90 22.55
C LEU A 117 -19.57 -0.33 22.88
N PRO A 118 -20.63 -0.25 23.72
CA PRO A 118 -21.46 -1.40 24.02
C PRO A 118 -22.14 -2.00 22.76
N GLN A 119 -22.58 -1.12 21.85
CA GLN A 119 -23.23 -1.54 20.59
C GLN A 119 -22.23 -2.21 19.64
N PHE A 120 -21.03 -1.65 19.51
CA PHE A 120 -19.96 -2.26 18.70
C PHE A 120 -19.58 -3.64 19.23
N LEU A 121 -19.37 -3.77 20.54
CA LEU A 121 -19.05 -5.06 21.15
C LEU A 121 -20.14 -6.10 20.90
N LYS A 122 -21.42 -5.70 20.99
CA LYS A 122 -22.54 -6.59 20.66
C LYS A 122 -22.52 -7.04 19.19
N ILE A 123 -22.25 -6.11 18.26
CA ILE A 123 -22.14 -6.43 16.82
C ILE A 123 -20.99 -7.42 16.56
N PHE A 124 -19.87 -7.27 17.29
CA PHE A 124 -18.71 -8.16 17.14
C PHE A 124 -18.79 -9.45 17.95
N GLY A 125 -19.97 -9.78 18.47
CA GLY A 125 -20.23 -11.08 19.10
C GLY A 125 -19.79 -11.19 20.56
N CYS A 126 -19.73 -10.07 21.30
CA CYS A 126 -19.43 -10.08 22.73
C CYS A 126 -20.51 -10.81 23.53
N THR A 127 -20.12 -11.84 24.26
CA THR A 127 -21.00 -12.53 25.21
C THR A 127 -21.06 -11.76 26.54
N GLU A 128 -22.10 -12.01 27.36
CA GLU A 128 -22.24 -11.33 28.67
C GLU A 128 -21.03 -11.58 29.58
N ASN A 129 -20.42 -12.78 29.53
CA ASN A 129 -19.23 -13.11 30.31
C ASN A 129 -18.00 -12.31 29.90
N LEU A 130 -17.88 -11.94 28.64
CA LEU A 130 -16.76 -11.16 28.11
C LEU A 130 -16.97 -9.65 28.22
N LYS A 131 -18.21 -9.21 28.41
CA LYS A 131 -18.63 -7.81 28.31
C LYS A 131 -17.84 -6.88 29.27
N SER A 132 -17.68 -7.28 30.52
CA SER A 132 -16.92 -6.49 31.50
C SER A 132 -15.47 -6.29 31.06
N TYR A 133 -14.79 -7.36 30.67
CA TYR A 133 -13.39 -7.32 30.20
C TYR A 133 -13.26 -6.53 28.88
N ALA A 134 -14.18 -6.74 27.93
CA ALA A 134 -14.16 -6.07 26.65
C ALA A 134 -14.47 -4.56 26.77
N MET A 135 -15.37 -4.17 27.67
CA MET A 135 -15.64 -2.76 27.97
C MET A 135 -14.42 -2.08 28.60
N ALA A 136 -13.81 -2.70 29.59
CA ALA A 136 -12.62 -2.17 30.27
C ALA A 136 -11.45 -2.01 29.28
N TYR A 137 -11.13 -3.04 28.52
CA TYR A 137 -10.08 -3.01 27.50
C TYR A 137 -10.40 -2.02 26.38
N GLY A 138 -11.60 -2.10 25.82
CA GLY A 138 -12.01 -1.30 24.65
C GLY A 138 -12.08 0.19 24.93
N SER A 139 -12.51 0.61 26.14
CA SER A 139 -12.55 2.03 26.52
C SER A 139 -11.15 2.65 26.59
N ILE A 140 -10.18 1.91 27.16
CA ILE A 140 -8.78 2.38 27.24
C ILE A 140 -8.16 2.45 25.85
N ILE A 141 -8.33 1.41 25.03
CA ILE A 141 -7.85 1.38 23.64
C ILE A 141 -8.47 2.52 22.81
N ALA A 142 -9.76 2.82 22.99
CA ALA A 142 -10.42 3.92 22.29
C ALA A 142 -9.78 5.28 22.58
N ILE A 143 -9.39 5.53 23.82
CA ILE A 143 -8.62 6.75 24.22
C ILE A 143 -7.25 6.77 23.52
N GLY A 144 -6.67 5.61 23.23
CA GLY A 144 -5.42 5.46 22.50
C GLY A 144 -5.51 5.77 20.99
N PHE A 145 -6.69 5.70 20.36
CA PHE A 145 -6.84 5.86 18.92
C PHE A 145 -6.25 7.15 18.34
N PRO A 146 -6.43 8.34 18.90
CA PRO A 146 -5.80 9.54 18.37
C PRO A 146 -4.27 9.41 18.26
N PHE A 147 -3.62 8.87 19.29
CA PHE A 147 -2.17 8.72 19.31
C PHE A 147 -1.70 7.65 18.32
N SER A 148 -2.35 6.51 18.30
CA SER A 148 -2.05 5.39 17.42
C SER A 148 -2.26 5.75 15.94
N MET A 149 -3.40 6.38 15.61
CA MET A 149 -3.75 6.72 14.23
C MET A 149 -2.85 7.81 13.67
N ILE A 150 -2.63 8.89 14.39
CA ILE A 150 -1.72 9.97 13.96
C ILE A 150 -0.28 9.45 13.92
N GLY A 151 0.14 8.66 14.91
CA GLY A 151 1.46 8.04 14.98
C GLY A 151 1.75 7.16 13.75
N THR A 152 0.81 6.30 13.36
CA THR A 152 0.93 5.44 12.17
C THR A 152 0.95 6.26 10.87
N THR A 153 0.09 7.27 10.75
CA THR A 153 0.07 8.18 9.61
C THR A 153 1.43 8.89 9.44
N LEU A 154 1.95 9.48 10.54
CA LEU A 154 3.25 10.13 10.53
C LEU A 154 4.39 9.15 10.20
N ASN A 155 4.33 7.92 10.68
CA ASN A 155 5.33 6.90 10.40
C ASN A 155 5.48 6.63 8.90
N SER A 156 4.36 6.50 8.17
CA SER A 156 4.37 6.38 6.70
C SER A 156 4.96 7.62 6.02
N ILE A 157 4.60 8.82 6.50
CA ILE A 157 5.11 10.10 5.97
C ILE A 157 6.62 10.24 6.21
N ILE A 158 7.12 9.93 7.41
CA ILE A 158 8.55 10.00 7.78
C ILE A 158 9.39 9.10 6.88
N ARG A 159 8.87 7.91 6.57
CA ARG A 159 9.49 6.98 5.62
C ARG A 159 9.61 7.61 4.23
N ALA A 160 8.54 8.24 3.75
CA ALA A 160 8.50 8.90 2.45
C ALA A 160 9.37 10.16 2.39
N ASP A 161 9.54 10.86 3.52
CA ASP A 161 10.46 12.01 3.65
C ASP A 161 11.96 11.62 3.59
N GLY A 162 12.26 10.33 3.43
CA GLY A 162 13.64 9.85 3.28
C GLY A 162 14.31 9.44 4.60
N SER A 163 13.56 9.23 5.67
CA SER A 163 14.08 8.82 6.98
C SER A 163 13.50 7.49 7.49
N PRO A 164 13.64 6.38 6.71
CA PRO A 164 13.11 5.08 7.11
C PRO A 164 13.72 4.53 8.41
N LYS A 165 14.97 4.87 8.70
CA LYS A 165 15.62 4.48 9.97
C LYS A 165 14.96 5.13 11.18
N TYR A 166 14.52 6.38 11.06
CA TYR A 166 13.81 7.05 12.15
C TYR A 166 12.39 6.47 12.35
N SER A 167 11.69 6.20 11.24
CA SER A 167 10.41 5.49 11.24
C SER A 167 10.53 4.13 11.94
N MET A 168 11.57 3.34 11.64
CA MET A 168 11.86 2.10 12.33
C MET A 168 12.12 2.32 13.83
N PHE A 169 12.99 3.28 14.18
CA PHE A 169 13.33 3.56 15.58
C PHE A 169 12.09 3.87 16.42
N SER A 170 11.19 4.73 15.92
CA SER A 170 9.98 5.09 16.67
C SER A 170 9.04 3.90 16.88
N MET A 171 8.83 3.04 15.85
CA MET A 171 7.99 1.84 15.98
C MET A 171 8.61 0.79 16.90
N VAL A 172 9.89 0.51 16.74
CA VAL A 172 10.60 -0.47 17.57
C VAL A 172 10.65 -0.03 19.03
N SER A 173 10.87 1.27 19.29
CA SER A 173 10.84 1.82 20.67
C SER A 173 9.47 1.63 21.33
N GLY A 174 8.38 1.85 20.59
CA GLY A 174 7.03 1.58 21.10
C GLY A 174 6.79 0.10 21.39
N ALA A 175 7.18 -0.79 20.48
CA ALA A 175 7.02 -2.23 20.66
C ALA A 175 7.85 -2.78 21.84
N ILE A 176 9.08 -2.33 22.02
CA ILE A 176 9.91 -2.70 23.16
C ILE A 176 9.27 -2.20 24.47
N LEU A 177 8.83 -0.94 24.51
CA LEU A 177 8.17 -0.40 25.69
C LEU A 177 6.91 -1.19 26.05
N ASN A 178 6.08 -1.54 25.06
CA ASN A 178 4.89 -2.38 25.30
C ASN A 178 5.27 -3.74 25.90
N THR A 179 6.22 -4.46 25.28
CA THR A 179 6.69 -5.76 25.76
C THR A 179 7.24 -5.70 27.20
N ILE A 180 7.79 -4.56 27.63
CA ILE A 180 8.27 -4.36 29.02
C ILE A 180 7.10 -4.03 29.94
N LEU A 181 6.18 -3.18 29.51
CA LEU A 181 5.08 -2.71 30.35
C LEU A 181 3.97 -3.75 30.55
N ASP A 182 3.71 -4.61 29.56
CA ASP A 182 2.68 -5.64 29.66
C ASP A 182 2.85 -6.53 30.90
N PRO A 183 4.01 -7.21 31.13
CA PRO A 183 4.17 -8.02 32.33
C PRO A 183 4.13 -7.20 33.61
N ILE A 184 4.58 -5.95 33.60
CA ILE A 184 4.53 -5.07 34.78
C ILE A 184 3.07 -4.75 35.15
N PHE A 185 2.26 -4.33 34.21
CA PHE A 185 0.86 -3.98 34.49
C PHE A 185 -0.02 -5.21 34.75
N ILE A 186 0.25 -6.32 34.04
CA ILE A 186 -0.56 -7.55 34.17
C ILE A 186 -0.20 -8.30 35.45
N PHE A 187 1.09 -8.58 35.70
CA PHE A 187 1.52 -9.47 36.79
C PHE A 187 1.94 -8.76 38.08
N VAL A 188 2.61 -7.59 37.98
CA VAL A 188 3.07 -6.85 39.15
C VAL A 188 1.97 -5.98 39.74
N PHE A 189 1.27 -5.21 38.87
CA PHE A 189 0.16 -4.35 39.32
C PHE A 189 -1.20 -5.07 39.33
N HIS A 190 -1.28 -6.32 38.90
CA HIS A 190 -2.49 -7.16 38.87
C HIS A 190 -3.69 -6.50 38.20
N LYS A 191 -3.45 -5.65 37.17
CA LYS A 191 -4.51 -4.95 36.46
C LYS A 191 -5.14 -5.77 35.32
N GLY A 192 -4.70 -6.99 35.10
CA GLY A 192 -5.29 -7.90 34.11
C GLY A 192 -5.36 -7.27 32.69
N VAL A 193 -6.53 -7.33 32.08
CA VAL A 193 -6.77 -6.81 30.70
C VAL A 193 -6.63 -5.30 30.62
N GLU A 194 -7.03 -4.56 31.65
CA GLU A 194 -6.85 -3.10 31.71
C GLU A 194 -5.35 -2.74 31.70
N GLY A 195 -4.54 -3.56 32.37
CA GLY A 195 -3.08 -3.38 32.39
C GLY A 195 -2.47 -3.49 31.01
N ALA A 196 -2.85 -4.49 30.23
CA ALA A 196 -2.43 -4.67 28.84
C ALA A 196 -2.86 -3.48 27.96
N ALA A 197 -4.11 -3.01 28.10
CA ALA A 197 -4.60 -1.86 27.38
C ALA A 197 -3.81 -0.58 27.71
N ILE A 198 -3.50 -0.34 28.99
CA ILE A 198 -2.71 0.82 29.44
C ILE A 198 -1.30 0.76 28.88
N ALA A 199 -0.64 -0.41 28.93
CA ALA A 199 0.70 -0.62 28.36
C ALA A 199 0.73 -0.32 26.86
N THR A 200 -0.27 -0.80 26.14
CA THR A 200 -0.43 -0.55 24.71
C THR A 200 -0.60 0.96 24.42
N VAL A 201 -1.48 1.65 25.14
CA VAL A 201 -1.71 3.09 24.92
C VAL A 201 -0.48 3.92 25.26
N ILE A 202 0.24 3.62 26.37
CA ILE A 202 1.50 4.30 26.72
C ILE A 202 2.53 4.13 25.60
N SER A 203 2.65 2.95 25.04
CA SER A 203 3.59 2.64 23.97
C SER A 203 3.22 3.35 22.65
N GLN A 204 1.92 3.48 22.35
CA GLN A 204 1.41 4.26 21.23
C GLN A 204 1.68 5.77 21.43
N ILE A 205 1.53 6.29 22.65
CA ILE A 205 1.86 7.68 22.99
C ILE A 205 3.36 7.93 22.79
N LEU A 206 4.25 7.03 23.20
CA LEU A 206 5.69 7.17 22.95
C LEU A 206 5.98 7.24 21.45
N THR A 207 5.44 6.31 20.67
CA THR A 207 5.60 6.30 19.20
C THR A 207 5.08 7.60 18.57
N PHE A 208 3.92 8.09 19.03
CA PHE A 208 3.34 9.35 18.59
C PHE A 208 4.25 10.54 18.91
N ILE A 209 4.76 10.66 20.15
CA ILE A 209 5.66 11.73 20.56
C ILE A 209 6.93 11.74 19.71
N LEU A 210 7.55 10.58 19.49
CA LEU A 210 8.73 10.45 18.65
C LEU A 210 8.43 10.91 17.22
N ASN A 211 7.32 10.49 16.65
CA ASN A 211 6.94 10.84 15.28
C ASN A 211 6.61 12.34 15.15
N VAL A 212 5.92 12.96 16.13
CA VAL A 212 5.64 14.40 16.17
C VAL A 212 6.95 15.20 16.32
N ALA A 213 7.90 14.73 17.14
CA ALA A 213 9.21 15.39 17.27
C ALA A 213 9.97 15.44 15.94
N TYR A 214 9.77 14.45 15.05
CA TYR A 214 10.36 14.44 13.72
C TYR A 214 9.74 15.49 12.79
N VAL A 215 8.51 15.91 12.99
CA VAL A 215 7.82 16.90 12.12
C VAL A 215 8.64 18.19 11.96
N LYS A 216 9.34 18.61 13.02
CA LYS A 216 10.27 19.76 12.97
C LYS A 216 11.55 19.49 12.18
N LYS A 217 11.85 18.23 11.86
CA LYS A 217 13.09 17.77 11.21
C LYS A 217 12.86 17.22 9.80
N PHE A 218 11.69 17.48 9.18
CA PHE A 218 11.44 17.06 7.81
C PHE A 218 12.55 17.53 6.86
N LYS A 219 13.03 16.62 6.02
CA LYS A 219 14.16 16.85 5.10
C LYS A 219 13.71 17.44 3.77
N SER A 220 12.61 16.93 3.23
CA SER A 220 12.15 17.26 1.88
C SER A 220 11.24 18.48 1.84
N ILE A 221 10.57 18.78 2.95
CA ILE A 221 9.53 19.81 3.06
C ILE A 221 9.65 20.60 4.36
N LYS A 222 9.01 21.77 4.40
CA LYS A 222 8.81 22.55 5.62
C LYS A 222 7.32 22.72 5.86
N LEU A 223 6.81 22.21 6.99
CA LEU A 223 5.42 22.43 7.38
C LEU A 223 5.23 23.87 7.86
N THR A 224 4.30 24.57 7.22
CA THR A 224 3.87 25.92 7.57
C THR A 224 2.42 25.90 8.05
N LYS A 225 1.96 26.94 8.75
CA LYS A 225 0.55 27.08 9.14
C LYS A 225 -0.39 27.03 7.93
N GLU A 226 0.08 27.50 6.76
CA GLU A 226 -0.69 27.45 5.51
C GLU A 226 -0.85 26.03 4.96
N SER A 227 0.16 25.17 5.11
CA SER A 227 0.10 23.77 4.66
C SER A 227 -0.90 22.93 5.46
N LEU A 228 -1.23 23.35 6.68
CA LEU A 228 -2.21 22.69 7.55
C LEU A 228 -3.67 23.08 7.20
N LYS A 229 -3.90 24.15 6.43
CA LYS A 229 -5.25 24.50 5.98
C LYS A 229 -5.78 23.43 5.04
N LEU A 230 -6.94 22.87 5.39
CA LEU A 230 -7.59 21.83 4.60
C LEU A 230 -7.99 22.35 3.20
N LYS A 231 -7.53 21.68 2.16
CA LYS A 231 -7.91 21.90 0.78
C LYS A 231 -8.65 20.67 0.27
N VAL A 232 -9.95 20.78 0.04
CA VAL A 232 -10.83 19.66 -0.37
C VAL A 232 -10.25 18.85 -1.52
N ASN A 233 -9.73 19.52 -2.56
CA ASN A 233 -9.12 18.86 -3.71
C ASN A 233 -7.87 18.03 -3.36
N VAL A 234 -7.08 18.48 -2.38
CA VAL A 234 -5.90 17.76 -1.91
C VAL A 234 -6.32 16.59 -1.02
N CYS A 235 -7.26 16.83 -0.10
CA CYS A 235 -7.83 15.79 0.75
C CYS A 235 -8.41 14.64 -0.08
N LYS A 236 -9.21 14.96 -1.13
CA LYS A 236 -9.76 13.96 -2.05
C LYS A 236 -8.66 13.14 -2.72
N LYS A 237 -7.57 13.76 -3.18
CA LYS A 237 -6.45 13.04 -3.80
C LYS A 237 -5.75 12.13 -2.81
N ILE A 238 -5.52 12.57 -1.56
CA ILE A 238 -4.90 11.74 -0.51
C ILE A 238 -5.77 10.52 -0.21
N VAL A 239 -7.07 10.72 0.01
CA VAL A 239 -8.02 9.63 0.25
C VAL A 239 -8.04 8.66 -0.94
N MET A 240 -8.10 9.16 -2.17
CA MET A 240 -8.08 8.30 -3.36
C MET A 240 -6.77 7.50 -3.50
N LEU A 241 -5.63 8.08 -3.15
CA LEU A 241 -4.34 7.37 -3.19
C LEU A 241 -4.24 6.30 -2.09
N GLY A 242 -4.84 6.54 -0.92
CA GLY A 242 -4.79 5.63 0.21
C GLY A 242 -5.96 4.66 0.32
N ILE A 243 -6.99 4.78 -0.53
CA ILE A 243 -8.22 3.97 -0.43
C ILE A 243 -7.95 2.46 -0.55
N SER A 244 -6.92 2.07 -1.31
CA SER A 244 -6.53 0.67 -1.43
C SER A 244 -6.03 0.08 -0.11
N SER A 245 -5.28 0.85 0.69
CA SER A 245 -4.84 0.43 2.02
C SER A 245 -6.04 0.25 2.97
N PHE A 246 -6.99 1.18 2.94
CA PHE A 246 -8.24 1.08 3.70
C PHE A 246 -9.01 -0.18 3.35
N ILE A 247 -9.26 -0.40 2.06
CA ILE A 247 -9.99 -1.57 1.55
C ILE A 247 -9.29 -2.86 1.94
N THR A 248 -7.96 -2.92 1.84
CA THR A 248 -7.20 -4.11 2.21
C THR A 248 -7.41 -4.47 3.68
N GLN A 249 -7.32 -3.51 4.59
CA GLN A 249 -7.50 -3.75 6.02
C GLN A 249 -8.93 -4.14 6.38
N MET A 250 -9.93 -3.48 5.79
CA MET A 250 -11.34 -3.83 5.99
C MET A 250 -11.65 -5.23 5.44
N SER A 251 -11.06 -5.59 4.31
CA SER A 251 -11.25 -6.91 3.71
C SER A 251 -10.71 -8.04 4.59
N ILE A 252 -9.60 -7.81 5.31
CA ILE A 252 -9.04 -8.80 6.26
C ILE A 252 -10.07 -9.14 7.34
N VAL A 253 -10.76 -8.15 7.91
CA VAL A 253 -11.80 -8.36 8.93
C VAL A 253 -12.95 -9.20 8.36
N CYS A 254 -13.42 -8.88 7.15
CA CYS A 254 -14.49 -9.64 6.50
C CYS A 254 -14.08 -11.10 6.23
N VAL A 255 -12.86 -11.31 5.75
CA VAL A 255 -12.32 -12.66 5.48
C VAL A 255 -12.22 -13.47 6.76
N MET A 256 -11.61 -12.91 7.83
CA MET A 256 -11.48 -13.62 9.11
C MET A 256 -12.85 -14.03 9.69
N THR A 257 -13.86 -13.16 9.57
CA THR A 257 -15.20 -13.45 10.03
C THR A 257 -15.83 -14.59 9.22
N ALA A 258 -15.73 -14.56 7.90
CA ALA A 258 -16.25 -15.60 7.03
C ALA A 258 -15.52 -16.94 7.26
N GLU A 259 -14.20 -16.91 7.40
CA GLU A 259 -13.34 -18.06 7.62
C GLU A 259 -13.66 -18.76 8.94
N ASN A 260 -13.73 -18.02 10.04
CA ASN A 260 -14.07 -18.58 11.35
C ASN A 260 -15.47 -19.22 11.36
N ASN A 261 -16.47 -18.59 10.72
CA ASN A 261 -17.82 -19.15 10.64
C ASN A 261 -17.86 -20.45 9.82
N LEU A 262 -17.16 -20.49 8.69
CA LEU A 262 -17.13 -21.69 7.83
C LEU A 262 -16.33 -22.81 8.47
N LEU A 263 -15.20 -22.51 9.11
CA LEU A 263 -14.41 -23.50 9.86
C LEU A 263 -15.19 -24.08 11.04
N GLY A 264 -15.91 -23.25 11.79
CA GLY A 264 -16.75 -23.73 12.88
C GLY A 264 -17.84 -24.68 12.40
N LYS A 265 -18.55 -24.29 11.30
CA LYS A 265 -19.64 -25.09 10.73
C LYS A 265 -19.13 -26.43 10.15
N TYR A 266 -18.23 -26.37 9.18
CA TYR A 266 -17.74 -27.56 8.48
C TYR A 266 -16.72 -28.37 9.29
N GLY A 267 -16.07 -27.74 10.28
CA GLY A 267 -15.23 -28.43 11.26
C GLY A 267 -16.04 -29.36 12.14
N ALA A 268 -17.20 -28.89 12.65
CA ALA A 268 -18.10 -29.69 13.46
C ALA A 268 -18.59 -30.96 12.73
N ASP A 269 -18.75 -30.88 11.41
CA ASP A 269 -19.16 -32.01 10.57
C ASP A 269 -17.98 -32.92 10.17
N SER A 270 -16.76 -32.62 10.60
CA SER A 270 -15.53 -33.37 10.28
C SER A 270 -15.01 -34.18 11.48
N LYS A 271 -14.07 -35.08 11.22
CA LYS A 271 -13.37 -35.83 12.29
C LYS A 271 -12.56 -34.94 13.23
N TYR A 272 -12.30 -33.68 12.88
CA TYR A 272 -11.48 -32.75 13.63
C TYR A 272 -12.26 -31.91 14.65
N GLY A 273 -13.61 -31.90 14.56
CA GLY A 273 -14.45 -31.02 15.39
C GLY A 273 -14.34 -29.54 15.00
N ALA A 274 -15.07 -28.68 15.70
CA ALA A 274 -15.11 -27.25 15.38
C ALA A 274 -13.86 -26.49 15.86
N GLU A 275 -13.25 -26.92 16.97
CA GLU A 275 -12.20 -26.15 17.66
C GLU A 275 -10.82 -26.28 17.01
N ILE A 276 -10.43 -27.49 16.58
CA ILE A 276 -9.13 -27.76 15.98
C ILE A 276 -8.91 -26.93 14.71
N PRO A 277 -9.86 -26.90 13.72
CA PRO A 277 -9.68 -26.13 12.51
C PRO A 277 -9.53 -24.63 12.75
N ILE A 278 -10.32 -24.04 13.64
CA ILE A 278 -10.25 -22.61 13.97
C ILE A 278 -8.90 -22.28 14.61
N THR A 279 -8.47 -23.09 15.57
CA THR A 279 -7.19 -22.88 16.29
C THR A 279 -6.00 -23.02 15.36
N VAL A 280 -5.96 -24.08 14.58
CA VAL A 280 -4.86 -24.37 13.65
C VAL A 280 -4.76 -23.29 12.58
N LEU A 281 -5.89 -22.93 11.93
CA LEU A 281 -5.84 -21.93 10.86
C LEU A 281 -5.45 -20.56 11.42
N GLY A 282 -5.86 -20.24 12.66
CA GLY A 282 -5.38 -19.04 13.35
C GLY A 282 -3.84 -19.01 13.48
N ILE A 283 -3.20 -20.15 13.76
CA ILE A 283 -1.74 -20.25 13.82
C ILE A 283 -1.11 -20.13 12.43
N VAL A 284 -1.66 -20.83 11.43
CA VAL A 284 -1.22 -20.75 10.04
C VAL A 284 -1.24 -19.30 9.55
N MET A 285 -2.31 -18.55 9.88
CA MET A 285 -2.43 -17.14 9.55
C MET A 285 -1.40 -16.27 10.25
N LYS A 286 -1.05 -16.53 11.52
CA LYS A 286 0.01 -15.80 12.23
C LYS A 286 1.37 -16.01 11.58
N ILE A 287 1.68 -17.25 11.17
CA ILE A 287 2.94 -17.56 10.47
C ILE A 287 2.97 -16.90 9.09
N ASN A 288 1.85 -16.95 8.35
CA ASN A 288 1.72 -16.25 7.07
C ASN A 288 1.83 -14.72 7.23
N GLN A 289 1.37 -14.16 8.35
CA GLN A 289 1.53 -12.73 8.67
C GLN A 289 3.02 -12.33 8.79
N ILE A 290 3.88 -13.20 9.31
CA ILE A 290 5.34 -12.95 9.35
C ILE A 290 5.90 -12.86 7.93
N LEU A 291 5.54 -13.79 7.04
CA LEU A 291 5.92 -13.73 5.62
C LEU A 291 5.44 -12.43 4.97
N ASN A 292 4.16 -12.12 5.13
CA ASN A 292 3.55 -10.92 4.56
C ASN A 292 4.21 -9.64 5.09
N SER A 293 4.62 -9.60 6.37
CA SER A 293 5.34 -8.47 6.96
C SER A 293 6.67 -8.19 6.25
N ILE A 294 7.39 -9.23 5.85
CA ILE A 294 8.65 -9.09 5.09
C ILE A 294 8.35 -8.55 3.69
N ILE A 295 7.38 -9.12 2.97
CA ILE A 295 7.00 -8.70 1.62
C ILE A 295 6.50 -7.26 1.62
N ILE A 296 5.61 -6.92 2.55
CA ILE A 296 5.09 -5.55 2.71
C ILE A 296 6.24 -4.59 3.07
N GLY A 297 7.16 -5.00 3.93
CA GLY A 297 8.33 -4.21 4.30
C GLY A 297 9.21 -3.85 3.09
N ILE A 298 9.45 -4.80 2.17
CA ILE A 298 10.16 -4.55 0.92
C ILE A 298 9.39 -3.57 0.03
N ALA A 299 8.12 -3.84 -0.18
CA ALA A 299 7.27 -3.08 -1.09
C ALA A 299 7.01 -1.64 -0.58
N ALA A 300 6.62 -1.48 0.68
CA ALA A 300 6.37 -0.19 1.31
C ALA A 300 7.65 0.64 1.48
N GLY A 301 8.79 -0.01 1.74
CA GLY A 301 10.10 0.65 1.73
C GLY A 301 10.47 1.19 0.34
N SER A 302 10.06 0.52 -0.74
CA SER A 302 10.31 0.97 -2.11
C SER A 302 9.34 2.04 -2.62
N GLN A 303 8.20 2.24 -1.95
CA GLN A 303 7.14 3.17 -2.35
C GLN A 303 7.64 4.60 -2.62
N PRO A 304 8.47 5.24 -1.75
CA PRO A 304 9.01 6.56 -2.03
C PRO A 304 9.92 6.61 -3.27
N ILE A 305 10.68 5.53 -3.52
CA ILE A 305 11.58 5.43 -4.67
C ILE A 305 10.75 5.37 -5.96
N LEU A 306 9.71 4.54 -5.98
CA LEU A 306 8.80 4.38 -7.12
C LEU A 306 8.04 5.68 -7.41
N GLY A 307 7.42 6.27 -6.39
CA GLY A 307 6.62 7.49 -6.53
C GLY A 307 7.44 8.68 -7.00
N TYR A 308 8.61 8.90 -6.41
CA TYR A 308 9.51 9.98 -6.82
C TYR A 308 9.97 9.83 -8.28
N ASN A 309 10.49 8.64 -8.65
CA ASN A 309 11.00 8.43 -10.00
C ASN A 309 9.87 8.44 -11.05
N TYR A 310 8.66 8.00 -10.69
CA TYR A 310 7.50 8.12 -11.56
C TYR A 310 7.08 9.58 -11.77
N GLY A 311 6.99 10.37 -10.69
CA GLY A 311 6.70 11.82 -10.77
C GLY A 311 7.77 12.60 -11.53
N ALA A 312 9.04 12.17 -11.44
CA ALA A 312 10.16 12.72 -12.19
C ALA A 312 10.28 12.16 -13.61
N LYS A 313 9.36 11.30 -14.06
CA LYS A 313 9.32 10.63 -15.37
C LYS A 313 10.55 9.77 -15.67
N LYS A 314 11.30 9.34 -14.66
CA LYS A 314 12.47 8.44 -14.78
C LYS A 314 12.02 6.98 -14.84
N TYR A 315 11.33 6.60 -15.93
CA TYR A 315 10.64 5.31 -16.06
C TYR A 315 11.57 4.10 -16.02
N ASP A 316 12.79 4.21 -16.52
CA ASP A 316 13.78 3.12 -16.41
C ASP A 316 14.16 2.81 -14.97
N ARG A 317 14.25 3.85 -14.12
CA ARG A 317 14.48 3.66 -12.69
C ARG A 317 13.28 3.02 -12.01
N VAL A 318 12.05 3.38 -12.43
CA VAL A 318 10.81 2.75 -11.95
C VAL A 318 10.79 1.26 -12.29
N LYS A 319 11.04 0.89 -13.57
CA LYS A 319 11.11 -0.50 -14.03
C LYS A 319 12.16 -1.32 -13.27
N LYS A 320 13.36 -0.76 -13.12
CA LYS A 320 14.47 -1.41 -12.40
C LYS A 320 14.14 -1.60 -10.91
N THR A 321 13.51 -0.62 -10.27
CA THR A 321 13.05 -0.74 -8.88
C THR A 321 12.01 -1.83 -8.75
N LEU A 322 10.98 -1.82 -9.61
CA LEU A 322 9.92 -2.83 -9.63
C LEU A 322 10.48 -4.23 -9.82
N LYS A 323 11.42 -4.43 -10.78
CA LYS A 323 12.04 -5.73 -11.02
C LYS A 323 12.78 -6.28 -9.79
N ILE A 324 13.52 -5.42 -9.07
CA ILE A 324 14.24 -5.85 -7.85
C ILE A 324 13.26 -6.18 -6.73
N VAL A 325 12.23 -5.35 -6.54
CA VAL A 325 11.19 -5.56 -5.51
C VAL A 325 10.44 -6.86 -5.75
N LEU A 326 9.96 -7.10 -6.97
CA LEU A 326 9.27 -8.34 -7.33
C LEU A 326 10.20 -9.55 -7.17
N GLY A 327 11.42 -9.48 -7.70
CA GLY A 327 12.39 -10.56 -7.60
C GLY A 327 12.73 -10.93 -6.16
N SER A 328 13.01 -9.96 -5.30
CA SER A 328 13.30 -10.21 -3.88
C SER A 328 12.08 -10.77 -3.12
N SER A 329 10.88 -10.26 -3.40
CA SER A 329 9.65 -10.75 -2.78
C SER A 329 9.32 -12.18 -3.19
N VAL A 330 9.49 -12.53 -4.47
CA VAL A 330 9.29 -13.90 -4.98
C VAL A 330 10.30 -14.87 -4.35
N VAL A 331 11.58 -14.49 -4.23
CA VAL A 331 12.60 -15.34 -3.58
C VAL A 331 12.22 -15.62 -2.13
N ILE A 332 11.79 -14.62 -1.37
CA ILE A 332 11.38 -14.79 0.02
C ILE A 332 10.13 -15.68 0.12
N SER A 333 9.15 -15.44 -0.75
CA SER A 333 7.94 -16.27 -0.79
C SER A 333 8.23 -17.71 -1.18
N ALA A 334 9.20 -17.94 -2.07
CA ALA A 334 9.64 -19.28 -2.44
C ALA A 334 10.33 -20.01 -1.26
N ILE A 335 11.17 -19.31 -0.51
CA ILE A 335 11.79 -19.87 0.71
C ILE A 335 10.70 -20.25 1.72
N ALA A 336 9.73 -19.36 1.96
CA ALA A 336 8.62 -19.64 2.87
C ALA A 336 7.76 -20.81 2.37
N PHE A 337 7.46 -20.88 1.08
CA PHE A 337 6.76 -22.02 0.47
C PHE A 337 7.46 -23.32 0.75
N ILE A 338 8.79 -23.41 0.53
CA ILE A 338 9.58 -24.61 0.82
C ILE A 338 9.45 -25.00 2.31
N LEU A 339 9.57 -24.03 3.24
CA LEU A 339 9.43 -24.29 4.67
C LEU A 339 8.02 -24.80 5.02
N PHE A 340 6.97 -24.21 4.49
CA PHE A 340 5.58 -24.61 4.75
C PHE A 340 5.24 -25.98 4.19
N GLN A 341 5.87 -26.40 3.10
CA GLN A 341 5.65 -27.71 2.50
C GLN A 341 6.50 -28.83 3.12
N THR A 342 7.72 -28.50 3.61
CA THR A 342 8.68 -29.52 4.07
C THR A 342 8.63 -29.76 5.58
N ILE A 343 8.43 -28.73 6.39
CA ILE A 343 8.51 -28.79 7.85
C ILE A 343 7.29 -28.18 8.58
N PRO A 344 6.04 -28.38 8.14
CA PRO A 344 4.87 -27.81 8.79
C PRO A 344 4.71 -28.28 10.24
N ASP A 345 5.06 -29.52 10.54
CA ASP A 345 5.09 -30.13 11.87
C ASP A 345 5.94 -29.33 12.86
N LYS A 346 7.13 -28.91 12.47
CA LYS A 346 8.01 -28.10 13.31
C LYS A 346 7.50 -26.68 13.52
N LEU A 347 6.85 -26.12 12.50
CA LEU A 347 6.30 -24.77 12.57
C LEU A 347 5.11 -24.69 13.55
N ILE A 348 4.24 -25.71 13.57
CA ILE A 348 3.11 -25.74 14.49
C ILE A 348 3.56 -25.97 15.94
N LEU A 349 4.60 -26.80 16.15
CA LEU A 349 5.15 -27.09 17.48
C LEU A 349 5.71 -25.85 18.19
N ILE A 350 6.06 -24.79 17.46
CA ILE A 350 6.46 -23.50 18.06
C ILE A 350 5.31 -22.90 18.89
N PHE A 351 4.06 -23.16 18.48
CA PHE A 351 2.86 -22.63 19.13
C PHE A 351 2.20 -23.60 20.12
N GLY A 352 2.65 -24.84 20.15
CA GLY A 352 2.17 -25.88 21.05
C GLY A 352 2.01 -27.23 20.36
N SER A 353 1.91 -28.27 21.19
CA SER A 353 1.60 -29.65 20.76
C SER A 353 0.13 -29.95 21.06
N GLY A 354 -0.49 -30.78 20.24
CA GLY A 354 -1.84 -31.29 20.44
C GLY A 354 -1.92 -32.79 20.18
N ASP A 355 -3.12 -33.31 20.11
CA ASP A 355 -3.40 -34.69 19.74
C ASP A 355 -3.05 -34.99 18.27
N GLU A 356 -3.19 -36.27 17.89
CA GLU A 356 -2.88 -36.71 16.52
C GLU A 356 -3.71 -35.98 15.46
N ASN A 357 -5.01 -35.74 15.72
CA ASN A 357 -5.92 -35.02 14.82
C ASN A 357 -5.49 -33.55 14.66
N TYR A 358 -5.02 -32.90 15.73
CA TYR A 358 -4.50 -31.53 15.68
C TYR A 358 -3.26 -31.44 14.78
N MET A 359 -2.30 -32.35 14.95
CA MET A 359 -1.07 -32.34 14.15
C MET A 359 -1.33 -32.70 12.69
N GLU A 360 -2.22 -33.68 12.43
CA GLU A 360 -2.64 -34.04 11.08
C GLU A 360 -3.28 -32.86 10.35
N PHE A 361 -4.26 -32.21 11.00
CA PHE A 361 -4.94 -31.06 10.41
C PHE A 361 -4.01 -29.87 10.21
N ALA A 362 -3.07 -29.64 11.13
CA ALA A 362 -2.07 -28.58 11.02
C ALA A 362 -1.18 -28.76 9.78
N CYS A 363 -0.62 -29.96 9.60
CA CYS A 363 0.18 -30.27 8.41
C CYS A 363 -0.64 -30.10 7.12
N LEU A 364 -1.89 -30.56 7.13
CA LEU A 364 -2.82 -30.41 6.02
C LEU A 364 -3.12 -28.95 5.71
N ALA A 365 -3.41 -28.13 6.72
CA ALA A 365 -3.71 -26.72 6.59
C ALA A 365 -2.51 -25.94 6.01
N PHE A 366 -1.29 -26.15 6.52
CA PHE A 366 -0.09 -25.52 5.98
C PHE A 366 0.13 -25.85 4.50
N ARG A 367 0.05 -27.15 4.16
CA ARG A 367 0.29 -27.61 2.80
C ARG A 367 -0.79 -27.20 1.81
N THR A 368 -2.04 -27.16 2.23
CA THR A 368 -3.15 -26.83 1.34
C THR A 368 -3.39 -25.33 1.28
N TYR A 369 -3.59 -24.65 2.42
CA TYR A 369 -3.96 -23.23 2.42
C TYR A 369 -2.84 -22.33 1.89
N LEU A 370 -1.56 -22.66 2.18
CA LEU A 370 -0.39 -21.90 1.74
C LEU A 370 0.28 -22.47 0.47
N LEU A 371 -0.41 -23.34 -0.28
CA LEU A 371 0.12 -23.99 -1.47
C LEU A 371 0.64 -23.00 -2.52
N LEU A 372 -0.05 -21.89 -2.72
CA LEU A 372 0.31 -20.86 -3.71
C LEU A 372 0.82 -19.56 -3.07
N CYS A 373 1.30 -19.61 -1.82
CA CYS A 373 1.81 -18.42 -1.12
C CYS A 373 2.98 -17.73 -1.85
N ILE A 374 3.67 -18.43 -2.76
CA ILE A 374 4.71 -17.85 -3.62
C ILE A 374 4.17 -16.71 -4.48
N PHE A 375 2.90 -16.74 -4.86
CA PHE A 375 2.25 -15.71 -5.68
C PHE A 375 2.01 -14.40 -4.92
N ASN A 376 1.97 -14.44 -3.58
CA ASN A 376 1.91 -13.25 -2.74
C ASN A 376 3.14 -12.35 -2.94
N GLY A 377 4.30 -12.93 -3.29
CA GLY A 377 5.51 -12.20 -3.67
C GLY A 377 5.38 -11.32 -4.91
N VAL A 378 4.37 -11.55 -5.74
CA VAL A 378 4.04 -10.68 -6.90
C VAL A 378 2.84 -9.79 -6.58
N GLN A 379 1.78 -10.36 -6.02
CA GLN A 379 0.51 -9.66 -5.83
C GLN A 379 0.62 -8.47 -4.86
N ILE A 380 1.19 -8.68 -3.66
CA ILE A 380 1.30 -7.63 -2.64
C ILE A 380 2.16 -6.45 -3.14
N PRO A 381 3.38 -6.67 -3.68
CA PRO A 381 4.17 -5.57 -4.21
C PRO A 381 3.52 -4.86 -5.40
N SER A 382 2.73 -5.57 -6.22
CA SER A 382 1.99 -4.97 -7.34
C SER A 382 0.95 -3.96 -6.86
N GLY A 383 0.21 -4.28 -5.80
CA GLY A 383 -0.75 -3.36 -5.18
C GLY A 383 -0.07 -2.07 -4.71
N ILE A 384 1.03 -2.20 -3.96
CA ILE A 384 1.81 -1.07 -3.43
C ILE A 384 2.46 -0.27 -4.58
N PHE A 385 2.93 -0.94 -5.64
CA PHE A 385 3.45 -0.28 -6.84
C PHE A 385 2.41 0.63 -7.50
N PHE A 386 1.20 0.11 -7.77
CA PHE A 386 0.13 0.93 -8.37
C PHE A 386 -0.26 2.12 -7.49
N GLN A 387 -0.27 1.95 -6.17
CA GLN A 387 -0.49 3.03 -5.22
C GLN A 387 0.63 4.09 -5.30
N ALA A 388 1.88 3.65 -5.32
CA ALA A 388 3.05 4.53 -5.38
C ALA A 388 3.09 5.41 -6.64
N ILE A 389 2.69 4.86 -7.79
CA ILE A 389 2.64 5.61 -9.07
C ILE A 389 1.32 6.39 -9.27
N GLY A 390 0.46 6.46 -8.26
CA GLY A 390 -0.77 7.25 -8.30
C GLY A 390 -1.97 6.55 -8.97
N LYS A 391 -1.85 5.27 -9.33
CA LYS A 391 -2.93 4.47 -9.97
C LYS A 391 -3.71 3.66 -8.92
N SER A 392 -4.23 4.34 -7.91
CA SER A 392 -4.91 3.75 -6.74
C SER A 392 -6.10 2.85 -7.09
N THR A 393 -6.83 3.14 -8.16
CA THR A 393 -7.92 2.29 -8.63
C THR A 393 -7.44 0.87 -8.99
N LYS A 394 -6.28 0.74 -9.67
CA LYS A 394 -5.71 -0.58 -9.98
C LYS A 394 -5.26 -1.30 -8.72
N SER A 395 -4.68 -0.58 -7.75
CA SER A 395 -4.32 -1.12 -6.44
C SER A 395 -5.54 -1.63 -5.67
N ALA A 396 -6.62 -0.83 -5.62
CA ALA A 396 -7.87 -1.22 -4.97
C ALA A 396 -8.53 -2.44 -5.63
N ILE A 397 -8.54 -2.51 -6.97
CA ILE A 397 -9.05 -3.68 -7.70
C ILE A 397 -8.28 -4.94 -7.33
N LEU A 398 -6.94 -4.89 -7.24
CA LEU A 398 -6.13 -6.04 -6.84
C LEU A 398 -6.46 -6.51 -5.42
N SER A 399 -6.60 -5.59 -4.46
CA SER A 399 -6.92 -5.91 -3.07
C SER A 399 -8.32 -6.50 -2.93
N LEU A 400 -9.33 -5.85 -3.53
CA LEU A 400 -10.72 -6.32 -3.51
C LEU A 400 -10.88 -7.67 -4.20
N SER A 401 -10.27 -7.83 -5.37
CA SER A 401 -10.40 -9.06 -6.16
C SER A 401 -9.96 -10.27 -5.36
N ARG A 402 -8.78 -10.23 -4.73
CA ARG A 402 -8.28 -11.37 -3.96
C ARG A 402 -9.14 -11.68 -2.74
N GLN A 403 -9.42 -10.67 -1.92
CA GLN A 403 -9.99 -10.86 -0.59
C GLN A 403 -11.52 -11.08 -0.65
N ILE A 404 -12.24 -10.19 -1.31
CA ILE A 404 -13.70 -10.17 -1.27
C ILE A 404 -14.31 -10.90 -2.47
N VAL A 405 -13.79 -10.63 -3.69
CA VAL A 405 -14.43 -11.15 -4.91
C VAL A 405 -14.07 -12.61 -5.17
N ILE A 406 -12.87 -13.04 -4.80
CA ILE A 406 -12.40 -14.40 -5.09
C ILE A 406 -12.42 -15.26 -3.82
N LEU A 407 -11.74 -14.84 -2.74
CA LEU A 407 -11.52 -15.70 -1.57
C LEU A 407 -12.84 -16.04 -0.85
N ILE A 408 -13.67 -15.04 -0.50
CA ILE A 408 -14.93 -15.29 0.22
C ILE A 408 -15.89 -16.17 -0.60
N PRO A 409 -16.20 -15.88 -1.88
CA PRO A 409 -17.06 -16.76 -2.66
C PRO A 409 -16.47 -18.16 -2.87
N SER A 410 -15.13 -18.25 -3.08
CA SER A 410 -14.46 -19.56 -3.20
C SER A 410 -14.58 -20.37 -1.91
N MET A 411 -14.41 -19.75 -0.74
CA MET A 411 -14.61 -20.42 0.55
C MET A 411 -16.03 -20.94 0.70
N ILE A 412 -17.05 -20.14 0.36
CA ILE A 412 -18.46 -20.53 0.46
C ILE A 412 -18.79 -21.67 -0.51
N ILE A 413 -18.38 -21.55 -1.78
CA ILE A 413 -18.70 -22.54 -2.80
C ILE A 413 -17.97 -23.85 -2.55
N LEU A 414 -16.64 -23.79 -2.35
CA LEU A 414 -15.82 -24.97 -2.16
C LEU A 414 -16.13 -25.69 -0.84
N SER A 415 -16.45 -24.95 0.24
CA SER A 415 -16.84 -25.57 1.50
C SER A 415 -18.16 -26.34 1.40
N HIS A 416 -19.09 -25.88 0.54
CA HIS A 416 -20.33 -26.62 0.28
C HIS A 416 -20.10 -27.93 -0.47
N ILE A 417 -19.07 -28.01 -1.32
CA ILE A 417 -18.74 -29.19 -2.15
C ILE A 417 -17.81 -30.15 -1.40
N TYR A 418 -16.76 -29.62 -0.78
CA TYR A 418 -15.66 -30.39 -0.18
C TYR A 418 -15.57 -30.28 1.34
N GLY A 419 -16.57 -29.69 2.00
CA GLY A 419 -16.56 -29.47 3.46
C GLY A 419 -15.36 -28.62 3.90
N ILE A 420 -14.69 -29.05 4.98
CA ILE A 420 -13.55 -28.33 5.56
C ILE A 420 -12.36 -28.19 4.58
N MET A 421 -12.14 -29.19 3.73
CA MET A 421 -11.09 -29.13 2.69
C MET A 421 -11.37 -28.03 1.67
N GLY A 422 -12.63 -27.72 1.41
CA GLY A 422 -13.05 -26.61 0.55
C GLY A 422 -12.64 -25.26 1.11
N VAL A 423 -12.75 -25.07 2.44
CA VAL A 423 -12.29 -23.84 3.10
C VAL A 423 -10.77 -23.66 2.92
N LEU A 424 -10.00 -24.73 3.14
CA LEU A 424 -8.53 -24.68 2.97
C LEU A 424 -8.12 -24.45 1.51
N SER A 425 -8.83 -25.06 0.55
CA SER A 425 -8.52 -24.94 -0.88
C SER A 425 -8.87 -23.58 -1.48
N ALA A 426 -9.69 -22.78 -0.80
CA ALA A 426 -10.05 -21.44 -1.25
C ALA A 426 -8.84 -20.49 -1.27
N GLY A 427 -7.87 -20.65 -0.36
CA GLY A 427 -6.64 -19.86 -0.32
C GLY A 427 -5.86 -19.93 -1.63
N PRO A 428 -5.42 -21.10 -2.07
CA PRO A 428 -4.73 -21.27 -3.36
C PRO A 428 -5.52 -20.77 -4.57
N VAL A 429 -6.83 -21.00 -4.63
CA VAL A 429 -7.68 -20.48 -5.71
C VAL A 429 -7.63 -18.95 -5.77
N ALA A 430 -7.75 -18.30 -4.62
CA ALA A 430 -7.68 -16.85 -4.54
C ALA A 430 -6.30 -16.32 -4.91
N ASP A 431 -5.23 -16.94 -4.43
CA ASP A 431 -3.86 -16.53 -4.74
C ASP A 431 -3.53 -16.71 -6.23
N GLY A 432 -3.97 -17.82 -6.84
CA GLY A 432 -3.75 -18.10 -8.26
C GLY A 432 -4.46 -17.11 -9.19
N LEU A 433 -5.76 -16.86 -8.97
CA LEU A 433 -6.53 -15.93 -9.79
C LEU A 433 -6.08 -14.48 -9.59
N ALA A 434 -5.78 -14.09 -8.36
CA ALA A 434 -5.27 -12.76 -8.06
C ALA A 434 -3.86 -12.52 -8.66
N PHE A 435 -3.00 -13.55 -8.70
CA PHE A 435 -1.71 -13.50 -9.37
C PHE A 435 -1.86 -13.24 -10.87
N ILE A 436 -2.77 -13.96 -11.55
CA ILE A 436 -3.04 -13.74 -12.98
C ILE A 436 -3.45 -12.30 -13.23
N LEU A 437 -4.38 -11.77 -12.43
CA LEU A 437 -4.83 -10.38 -12.52
C LEU A 437 -3.67 -9.40 -12.30
N ALA A 438 -2.83 -9.63 -11.29
CA ALA A 438 -1.67 -8.79 -10.99
C ALA A 438 -0.68 -8.76 -12.16
N VAL A 439 -0.36 -9.92 -12.75
CA VAL A 439 0.54 -10.03 -13.89
C VAL A 439 -0.01 -9.31 -15.11
N VAL A 440 -1.30 -9.47 -15.43
CA VAL A 440 -1.95 -8.79 -16.57
C VAL A 440 -1.87 -7.26 -16.40
N LEU A 441 -2.20 -6.75 -15.21
CA LEU A 441 -2.14 -5.32 -14.94
C LEU A 441 -0.71 -4.77 -14.98
N LEU A 442 0.26 -5.52 -14.44
CA LEU A 442 1.68 -5.15 -14.47
C LEU A 442 2.23 -5.11 -15.90
N LEU A 443 1.94 -6.13 -16.72
CA LEU A 443 2.39 -6.19 -18.11
C LEU A 443 1.82 -5.01 -18.92
N LYS A 444 0.53 -4.71 -18.74
CA LYS A 444 -0.10 -3.55 -19.39
C LYS A 444 0.56 -2.24 -18.97
N GLU A 445 0.87 -2.09 -17.68
CA GLU A 445 1.49 -0.87 -17.16
C GLU A 445 2.94 -0.71 -17.63
N THR A 446 3.73 -1.78 -17.56
CA THR A 446 5.14 -1.73 -17.97
C THR A 446 5.33 -1.49 -19.46
N ARG A 447 4.38 -1.92 -20.32
CA ARG A 447 4.34 -1.57 -21.74
C ARG A 447 4.08 -0.08 -21.94
N SER A 448 3.09 0.47 -21.25
CA SER A 448 2.77 1.91 -21.30
C SER A 448 3.96 2.79 -20.85
N LEU A 449 4.75 2.33 -19.87
CA LEU A 449 5.97 3.02 -19.44
C LEU A 449 7.09 2.97 -20.50
N LYS A 450 7.13 1.97 -21.37
CA LYS A 450 8.09 1.90 -22.49
C LYS A 450 7.74 2.87 -23.61
N GLU A 451 6.47 3.03 -23.91
CA GLU A 451 5.98 3.99 -24.92
C GLU A 451 6.26 5.43 -24.48
N GLY A 452 6.11 5.73 -23.18
CA GLY A 452 6.47 7.03 -22.60
C GLY A 452 7.96 7.39 -22.76
N ASP A 453 8.86 6.43 -22.48
CA ASP A 453 10.31 6.63 -22.64
C ASP A 453 10.70 6.91 -24.10
N SER A 454 10.17 6.14 -25.05
CA SER A 454 10.49 6.31 -26.47
C SER A 454 10.02 7.66 -27.04
N THR A 455 8.97 8.22 -26.49
CA THR A 455 8.47 9.55 -26.89
C THR A 455 9.33 10.67 -26.30
N GLU A 456 9.76 10.55 -25.03
CA GLU A 456 10.65 11.55 -24.41
C GLU A 456 12.08 11.50 -24.98
N GLU A 457 12.59 10.33 -25.33
CA GLU A 457 13.88 10.17 -25.99
C GLU A 457 13.85 10.80 -27.40
N LYS A 458 12.76 10.64 -28.15
CA LYS A 458 12.57 11.33 -29.43
C LYS A 458 12.52 12.84 -29.27
N ILE A 459 11.80 13.35 -28.26
CA ILE A 459 11.73 14.80 -27.97
C ILE A 459 13.09 15.33 -27.49
N SER A 460 13.83 14.58 -26.68
CA SER A 460 15.19 14.94 -26.23
C SER A 460 16.17 14.95 -27.40
N ASN A 461 16.11 13.98 -28.28
CA ASN A 461 16.94 13.91 -29.48
C ASN A 461 16.64 15.06 -30.44
N ILE A 462 15.36 15.46 -30.57
CA ILE A 462 14.97 16.65 -31.34
C ILE A 462 15.60 17.92 -30.73
N LYS A 463 15.56 18.10 -29.41
CA LYS A 463 16.19 19.23 -28.72
C LYS A 463 17.71 19.27 -28.87
N THR A 464 18.35 18.10 -28.83
CA THR A 464 19.83 17.99 -29.00
C THR A 464 20.26 18.26 -30.46
N ILE A 465 19.37 17.98 -31.43
CA ILE A 465 19.56 18.34 -32.84
C ILE A 465 19.38 19.85 -33.05
N GLU A 466 18.43 20.48 -32.34
CA GLU A 466 18.22 21.95 -32.39
C GLU A 466 19.41 22.73 -31.80
N GLU A 467 20.03 22.25 -30.72
CA GLU A 467 21.22 22.90 -30.13
C GLU A 467 22.49 22.79 -31.01
N LYS A 468 22.51 21.84 -31.96
CA LYS A 468 23.64 21.63 -32.87
C LYS A 468 23.54 22.31 -34.25
N ASN A 469 22.34 22.74 -34.66
CA ASN A 469 22.09 23.29 -35.98
C ASN A 469 21.43 24.68 -35.91
N THR A 470 22.23 25.72 -35.72
CA THR A 470 21.78 27.14 -35.76
C THR A 470 21.64 27.72 -37.16
N SER A 471 21.52 26.92 -38.24
CA SER A 471 21.50 27.45 -39.62
C SER A 471 20.53 26.79 -40.59
N THR A 472 19.71 25.83 -40.21
CA THR A 472 18.70 25.23 -41.11
C THR A 472 17.28 25.43 -40.57
N PRO A 473 16.31 25.88 -41.39
CA PRO A 473 14.93 26.05 -40.97
C PRO A 473 14.32 24.65 -40.65
N VAL A 474 13.83 24.49 -39.42
CA VAL A 474 13.17 23.25 -38.97
C VAL A 474 11.69 23.31 -39.35
N ILE A 475 11.24 22.39 -40.19
CA ILE A 475 9.82 22.21 -40.54
C ILE A 475 9.27 21.03 -39.75
N ILE A 476 8.26 21.24 -38.91
CA ILE A 476 7.58 20.23 -38.15
C ILE A 476 6.20 19.99 -38.76
N THR A 477 5.97 18.80 -39.29
CA THR A 477 4.65 18.39 -39.82
C THR A 477 3.92 17.54 -38.77
N ILE A 478 2.63 17.91 -38.49
CA ILE A 478 1.78 17.16 -37.56
C ILE A 478 0.63 16.55 -38.37
N ALA A 479 0.72 15.22 -38.59
CA ALA A 479 -0.37 14.46 -39.17
C ALA A 479 -1.47 14.23 -38.10
N ARG A 480 -2.73 14.37 -38.48
CA ARG A 480 -3.85 14.25 -37.52
C ARG A 480 -5.07 13.57 -38.14
N GLU A 481 -5.82 12.85 -37.31
CA GLU A 481 -7.18 12.42 -37.63
C GLU A 481 -8.21 13.46 -37.15
N TYR A 482 -9.38 13.47 -37.76
CA TYR A 482 -10.45 14.39 -37.41
C TYR A 482 -10.90 14.18 -35.95
N GLY A 483 -10.94 15.24 -35.14
CA GLY A 483 -11.30 15.16 -33.70
C GLY A 483 -10.17 14.79 -32.72
N SER A 484 -8.94 14.52 -33.20
CA SER A 484 -7.80 14.08 -32.32
C SER A 484 -7.15 15.20 -31.49
N GLY A 485 -7.62 16.47 -31.60
CA GLY A 485 -7.01 17.63 -30.93
C GLY A 485 -5.66 18.07 -31.51
N GLY A 486 -5.24 17.53 -32.67
CA GLY A 486 -3.94 17.81 -33.29
C GLY A 486 -3.71 19.29 -33.62
N ARG A 487 -4.76 20.06 -33.90
CA ARG A 487 -4.67 21.52 -34.11
C ARG A 487 -4.25 22.27 -32.83
N TYR A 488 -4.82 21.89 -31.70
CA TYR A 488 -4.48 22.46 -30.40
C TYR A 488 -3.04 22.13 -30.00
N ILE A 489 -2.62 20.90 -30.25
CA ILE A 489 -1.24 20.45 -30.01
C ILE A 489 -0.27 21.20 -30.91
N GLY A 490 -0.58 21.38 -32.17
CA GLY A 490 0.21 22.16 -33.14
C GLY A 490 0.42 23.61 -32.70
N LYS A 491 -0.64 24.26 -32.22
CA LYS A 491 -0.57 25.63 -31.69
C LYS A 491 0.33 25.72 -30.46
N LEU A 492 0.21 24.79 -29.50
CA LEU A 492 1.05 24.75 -28.32
C LEU A 492 2.54 24.48 -28.64
N VAL A 493 2.80 23.65 -29.66
CA VAL A 493 4.16 23.36 -30.12
C VAL A 493 4.79 24.58 -30.79
N ALA A 494 4.05 25.24 -31.67
CA ALA A 494 4.51 26.46 -32.35
C ALA A 494 4.81 27.59 -31.35
N GLU A 495 3.89 27.81 -30.39
CA GLU A 495 4.04 28.82 -29.33
C GLU A 495 5.25 28.54 -28.41
N LYS A 496 5.49 27.27 -28.13
CA LYS A 496 6.57 26.85 -27.26
C LYS A 496 7.95 26.85 -27.91
N LEU A 497 7.99 26.71 -29.26
CA LEU A 497 9.22 26.71 -30.05
C LEU A 497 9.47 28.07 -30.70
N GLY A 498 8.54 29.02 -30.60
CA GLY A 498 8.67 30.35 -31.22
C GLY A 498 8.68 30.31 -32.77
N ILE A 499 8.05 29.27 -33.38
CA ILE A 499 7.96 29.09 -34.83
C ILE A 499 6.56 29.43 -35.35
N LYS A 500 6.46 29.87 -36.61
CA LYS A 500 5.16 30.14 -37.25
C LYS A 500 4.36 28.84 -37.40
N LEU A 501 3.06 28.87 -37.04
CA LEU A 501 2.12 27.79 -37.29
C LEU A 501 1.43 28.03 -38.64
N TYR A 502 1.57 27.07 -39.54
CA TYR A 502 0.83 27.03 -40.79
C TYR A 502 -0.30 25.99 -40.68
N ASP A 503 -1.56 26.42 -40.75
CA ASP A 503 -2.74 25.53 -40.74
C ASP A 503 -3.47 25.69 -42.11
N LYS A 504 -4.76 25.64 -42.15
CA LYS A 504 -5.56 25.68 -43.39
C LYS A 504 -5.23 26.83 -44.36
N ASN A 505 -4.61 27.89 -43.92
CA ASN A 505 -4.27 29.07 -44.69
C ASN A 505 -2.84 29.05 -45.27
N ILE A 506 -2.27 27.84 -45.50
CA ILE A 506 -0.89 27.72 -46.05
C ILE A 506 -0.80 28.40 -47.39
N ILE A 507 -1.82 28.26 -48.23
CA ILE A 507 -1.88 28.82 -49.61
C ILE A 507 -2.00 30.34 -49.55
N GLU A 508 -2.90 30.90 -48.72
CA GLU A 508 -3.07 32.34 -48.52
C GLU A 508 -1.77 32.99 -48.01
N ASN A 509 -1.15 32.39 -46.99
CA ASN A 509 0.11 32.89 -46.42
C ASN A 509 1.28 32.77 -47.41
N MET A 510 1.35 31.70 -48.22
CA MET A 510 2.34 31.56 -49.28
C MET A 510 2.13 32.57 -50.41
N ALA A 511 0.89 32.89 -50.74
CA ALA A 511 0.54 33.90 -51.73
C ALA A 511 0.98 35.31 -51.25
N GLU A 512 0.74 35.63 -49.98
CA GLU A 512 1.20 36.89 -49.37
C GLU A 512 2.74 37.00 -49.30
N ASP A 513 3.43 35.94 -48.89
CA ASP A 513 4.91 35.93 -48.71
C ASP A 513 5.66 35.87 -50.06
N THR A 514 5.07 35.29 -51.11
CA THR A 514 5.73 35.09 -52.41
C THR A 514 5.24 36.05 -53.50
N GLY A 515 4.10 36.73 -53.31
CA GLY A 515 3.45 37.56 -54.30
C GLY A 515 2.85 36.80 -55.51
N LEU A 516 2.69 35.47 -55.38
CA LEU A 516 2.06 34.62 -56.40
C LEU A 516 0.56 34.50 -56.16
N ALA A 517 -0.21 34.35 -57.23
CA ALA A 517 -1.66 34.15 -57.11
C ALA A 517 -2.00 32.81 -56.45
N GLU A 518 -3.00 32.78 -55.56
CA GLU A 518 -3.43 31.58 -54.83
C GLU A 518 -3.78 30.43 -55.79
N GLU A 519 -4.48 30.68 -56.88
CA GLU A 519 -4.80 29.69 -57.92
C GLU A 519 -3.55 29.00 -58.50
N TYR A 520 -2.45 29.75 -58.70
CA TYR A 520 -1.20 29.21 -59.23
C TYR A 520 -0.52 28.29 -58.23
N ILE A 521 -0.60 28.57 -56.93
CA ILE A 521 -0.04 27.77 -55.87
C ILE A 521 -0.85 26.46 -55.73
N GLU A 522 -2.18 26.55 -55.78
CA GLU A 522 -3.09 25.40 -55.68
C GLU A 522 -2.97 24.43 -56.87
N GLU A 523 -2.85 24.92 -58.09
CA GLU A 523 -2.64 24.09 -59.29
C GLU A 523 -1.30 23.38 -59.31
N ASN A 524 -0.26 23.93 -58.72
CA ASN A 524 1.07 23.34 -58.72
C ASN A 524 1.36 22.42 -57.51
N GLU A 525 0.58 22.50 -56.43
CA GLU A 525 0.65 21.58 -55.28
C GLU A 525 0.24 20.14 -55.67
N GLN A 526 -0.71 19.99 -56.59
CA GLN A 526 -1.19 18.67 -57.06
C GLN A 526 -0.27 17.99 -58.09
N LYS A 527 0.70 18.67 -58.69
CA LYS A 527 1.56 18.12 -59.77
C LYS A 527 2.82 17.40 -59.29
N ARG A 528 3.22 17.51 -58.03
CA ARG A 528 4.35 16.74 -57.46
C ARG A 528 3.86 15.46 -56.77
N LYS A 529 3.79 14.35 -57.52
CA LYS A 529 3.79 13.00 -56.94
C LYS A 529 5.07 12.85 -56.16
N CYS A 530 4.98 12.82 -54.84
CA CYS A 530 6.08 12.53 -53.96
C CYS A 530 6.46 11.04 -54.11
N SER A 531 7.50 10.73 -54.86
CA SER A 531 8.06 9.39 -55.06
C SER A 531 9.18 9.10 -54.02
N ARG A 532 9.01 9.48 -52.76
CA ARG A 532 9.88 9.04 -51.65
C ARG A 532 9.23 9.39 -50.29
N CYS A 533 8.37 8.51 -49.83
CA CYS A 533 8.12 8.31 -48.42
C CYS A 533 8.07 6.80 -48.18
N ILE A 534 9.20 6.25 -47.77
CA ILE A 534 9.30 4.99 -47.08
C ILE A 534 9.73 5.29 -45.64
#